data_a2fce15959fd4d929f1c868b22117468
#
_entry.id   a2fce15959fd4d929f1c868b22117468
#
_cell.length_a   1.000
_cell.length_b   1.000
_cell.length_c   1.000
_cell.angle_alpha   90.00
_cell.angle_beta   90.00
_cell.angle_gamma   90.00
#
_symmetry.space_group_name_H-M   'P 1'
#
loop_
_entity.id
_entity.type
_entity.pdbx_description
1 polymer ?
#
loop_
_entity_poly.entity_id
_entity_poly.type
_entity_poly.pdbx_seq_one_letter_code
_entity_poly.pdbx_strand_id
1 'polypeptide(L)'
;AVLEWRWLKTHDPVYRDLFKFWIKVFALSFGMGVVSGVVMSYQFGTNWSEFSRISGSVTGPLLAYEVLSAFFLEAGFLGIMLFGWGRVGPKAHFFATLMVAVGTCISMFWILSSNSWMQTPQGFTIENGIIVPQDWFAIVFNPSFPYRLAHMAMAAFLVSALLVAATAAFHLLKGRRDALVKKSFSMAMWMILALAPLQMFIGDMHGLNTLEHQPAKLAAIEGHWETNKDHGMPLYLFGIPDMQAEETKYAIGIPNLGSLIMTHTLDGEVKGLKEFAPEDRPNSLVVFWSFRIMVGLGVLMILMAILGVWLRKTGKFYDSVWLHKFALYMGPSGFIALLAGWFTTEVGRQPWVVYGVLRTKDALSPVSAEQVGLTLVIFVVVYFIVFGVGIFYMLKLMRKGPEFIH
;
A
#
# COMPACT_ATOMS: atom_id res chain seq x y z
N ALA A 1 8.95 16.35 -7.67
CA ALA A 1 9.19 17.54 -6.84
C ALA A 1 10.62 17.56 -6.28
N VAL A 2 11.11 16.54 -5.52
CA VAL A 2 12.45 16.57 -4.88
C VAL A 2 13.59 16.72 -5.90
N LEU A 3 13.58 15.97 -6.99
CA LEU A 3 14.61 16.07 -8.05
C LEU A 3 14.62 17.46 -8.68
N GLU A 4 13.47 18.02 -8.98
CA GLU A 4 13.34 19.35 -9.57
C GLU A 4 13.78 20.45 -8.59
N TRP A 5 13.39 20.33 -7.31
CA TRP A 5 13.85 21.23 -6.25
C TRP A 5 15.38 21.20 -6.11
N ARG A 6 16.00 20.00 -6.16
CA ARG A 6 17.45 19.87 -6.13
C ARG A 6 18.10 20.53 -7.34
N TRP A 7 17.53 20.34 -8.54
CA TRP A 7 18.00 21.01 -9.74
C TRP A 7 17.91 22.54 -9.62
N LEU A 8 16.80 23.08 -9.14
CA LEU A 8 16.64 24.53 -8.94
C LEU A 8 17.67 25.12 -7.98
N LYS A 9 18.09 24.35 -6.97
CA LYS A 9 19.10 24.80 -5.99
C LYS A 9 20.54 24.62 -6.46
N THR A 10 20.83 23.57 -7.18
CA THR A 10 22.23 23.17 -7.50
C THR A 10 22.60 23.44 -8.94
N HIS A 11 21.62 23.64 -9.82
CA HIS A 11 21.77 23.68 -11.28
C HIS A 11 22.49 22.46 -11.88
N ASP A 12 22.61 21.35 -11.12
CA ASP A 12 23.23 20.11 -11.57
C ASP A 12 22.29 19.41 -12.59
N PRO A 13 22.72 19.23 -13.85
CA PRO A 13 21.92 18.62 -14.90
C PRO A 13 21.48 17.18 -14.57
N VAL A 14 22.20 16.47 -13.71
CA VAL A 14 21.84 15.12 -13.27
C VAL A 14 20.44 15.10 -12.67
N TYR A 15 20.08 16.05 -11.81
CA TYR A 15 18.74 16.11 -11.21
C TYR A 15 17.66 16.46 -12.22
N ARG A 16 17.94 17.37 -13.17
CA ARG A 16 17.02 17.72 -14.27
C ARG A 16 16.70 16.52 -15.14
N ASP A 17 17.73 15.79 -15.54
CA ASP A 17 17.58 14.70 -16.50
C ASP A 17 16.95 13.47 -15.85
N LEU A 18 17.23 13.21 -14.54
CA LEU A 18 16.51 12.24 -13.74
C LEU A 18 15.03 12.61 -13.59
N PHE A 19 14.72 13.88 -13.33
CA PHE A 19 13.34 14.34 -13.27
C PHE A 19 12.61 14.07 -14.58
N LYS A 20 13.19 14.49 -15.72
CA LYS A 20 12.61 14.29 -17.05
C LYS A 20 12.43 12.82 -17.44
N PHE A 21 13.25 11.95 -16.90
CA PHE A 21 13.09 10.50 -17.07
C PHE A 21 11.94 9.95 -16.24
N TRP A 22 11.95 10.20 -14.93
CA TRP A 22 10.97 9.62 -14.01
C TRP A 22 9.56 10.19 -14.18
N ILE A 23 9.43 11.42 -14.68
CA ILE A 23 8.10 11.98 -14.98
C ILE A 23 7.37 11.20 -16.08
N LYS A 24 8.08 10.57 -17.02
CA LYS A 24 7.47 9.70 -18.05
C LYS A 24 6.92 8.42 -17.44
N VAL A 25 7.65 7.82 -16.50
CA VAL A 25 7.20 6.65 -15.74
C VAL A 25 5.99 7.02 -14.87
N PHE A 26 6.06 8.17 -14.20
CA PHE A 26 4.95 8.72 -13.43
C PHE A 26 3.69 8.91 -14.30
N ALA A 27 3.81 9.52 -15.48
CA ALA A 27 2.68 9.78 -16.37
C ALA A 27 1.95 8.49 -16.79
N LEU A 28 2.70 7.40 -17.07
CA LEU A 28 2.12 6.10 -17.36
C LEU A 28 1.39 5.52 -16.13
N SER A 29 2.01 5.57 -14.96
CA SER A 29 1.41 5.09 -13.72
C SER A 29 0.18 5.87 -13.35
N PHE A 30 0.22 7.21 -13.50
CA PHE A 30 -0.91 8.09 -13.24
C PHE A 30 -2.10 7.78 -14.17
N GLY A 31 -1.84 7.63 -15.49
CA GLY A 31 -2.90 7.29 -16.46
C GLY A 31 -3.57 5.95 -16.13
N MET A 32 -2.79 4.92 -15.77
CA MET A 32 -3.34 3.63 -15.33
C MET A 32 -4.16 3.78 -14.03
N GLY A 33 -3.67 4.59 -13.09
CA GLY A 33 -4.33 4.85 -11.81
C GLY A 33 -5.68 5.55 -11.99
N VAL A 34 -5.75 6.58 -12.86
CA VAL A 34 -7.01 7.29 -13.16
C VAL A 34 -8.05 6.35 -13.77
N VAL A 35 -7.64 5.54 -14.75
CA VAL A 35 -8.57 4.57 -15.38
C VAL A 35 -9.14 3.60 -14.34
N SER A 36 -8.28 3.02 -13.50
CA SER A 36 -8.73 2.08 -12.47
C SER A 36 -9.58 2.74 -11.38
N GLY A 37 -9.26 3.96 -10.99
CA GLY A 37 -10.01 4.72 -9.98
C GLY A 37 -11.43 5.07 -10.44
N VAL A 38 -11.59 5.52 -11.68
CA VAL A 38 -12.92 5.79 -12.26
C VAL A 38 -13.77 4.51 -12.29
N VAL A 39 -13.19 3.41 -12.75
CA VAL A 39 -13.90 2.13 -12.80
C VAL A 39 -14.28 1.64 -11.40
N MET A 40 -13.41 1.80 -10.39
CA MET A 40 -13.73 1.47 -8.99
C MET A 40 -14.95 2.27 -8.51
N SER A 41 -15.03 3.56 -8.82
CA SER A 41 -16.16 4.41 -8.43
C SER A 41 -17.48 3.91 -9.03
N TYR A 42 -17.48 3.44 -10.28
CA TYR A 42 -18.65 2.83 -10.90
C TYR A 42 -19.08 1.53 -10.21
N GLN A 43 -18.15 0.74 -9.66
CA GLN A 43 -18.50 -0.52 -8.99
C GLN A 43 -19.35 -0.33 -7.74
N PHE A 44 -19.24 0.78 -7.07
CA PHE A 44 -20.09 1.09 -5.90
C PHE A 44 -21.59 1.18 -6.28
N GLY A 45 -21.90 1.62 -7.50
CA GLY A 45 -23.28 1.71 -7.97
C GLY A 45 -23.76 0.47 -8.76
N THR A 46 -22.84 -0.32 -9.34
CA THR A 46 -23.20 -1.49 -10.17
C THR A 46 -23.28 -2.77 -9.35
N ASN A 47 -22.17 -3.23 -8.78
CA ASN A 47 -22.10 -4.51 -8.07
C ASN A 47 -22.33 -4.38 -6.55
N TRP A 48 -22.24 -3.17 -6.00
CA TRP A 48 -22.35 -2.87 -4.57
C TRP A 48 -23.38 -1.78 -4.28
N SER A 49 -24.53 -1.81 -4.97
CA SER A 49 -25.54 -0.77 -4.84
C SER A 49 -26.18 -0.73 -3.44
N GLU A 50 -26.36 -1.87 -2.76
CA GLU A 50 -26.84 -1.90 -1.39
C GLU A 50 -25.82 -1.31 -0.40
N PHE A 51 -24.54 -1.58 -0.59
CA PHE A 51 -23.49 -0.88 0.15
C PHE A 51 -23.60 0.64 -0.02
N SER A 52 -23.75 1.10 -1.28
CA SER A 52 -23.89 2.54 -1.57
C SER A 52 -25.18 3.13 -1.01
N ARG A 53 -26.30 2.37 -1.02
CA ARG A 53 -27.57 2.80 -0.43
C ARG A 53 -27.47 2.95 1.08
N ILE A 54 -26.82 2.01 1.76
CA ILE A 54 -26.75 1.98 3.24
C ILE A 54 -25.67 2.94 3.77
N SER A 55 -24.49 3.00 3.15
CA SER A 55 -23.33 3.77 3.64
C SER A 55 -23.00 5.01 2.82
N GLY A 56 -23.74 5.27 1.73
CA GLY A 56 -23.44 6.34 0.78
C GLY A 56 -23.49 7.75 1.36
N SER A 57 -24.26 7.98 2.41
CA SER A 57 -24.27 9.24 3.16
C SER A 57 -22.94 9.57 3.82
N VAL A 58 -22.10 8.58 4.10
CA VAL A 58 -20.75 8.73 4.65
C VAL A 58 -19.70 8.58 3.54
N THR A 59 -19.73 7.47 2.81
CA THR A 59 -18.69 7.15 1.81
C THR A 59 -18.77 8.05 0.59
N GLY A 60 -19.99 8.48 0.18
CA GLY A 60 -20.19 9.37 -0.97
C GLY A 60 -19.48 10.72 -0.83
N PRO A 61 -19.72 11.50 0.25
CA PRO A 61 -18.99 12.75 0.48
C PRO A 61 -17.47 12.58 0.55
N LEU A 62 -16.94 11.52 1.18
CA LEU A 62 -15.49 11.28 1.26
C LEU A 62 -14.88 11.06 -0.13
N LEU A 63 -15.55 10.27 -0.99
CA LEU A 63 -15.12 10.07 -2.37
C LEU A 63 -15.31 11.34 -3.23
N ALA A 64 -16.37 12.12 -2.99
CA ALA A 64 -16.58 13.39 -3.68
C ALA A 64 -15.48 14.42 -3.34
N TYR A 65 -15.08 14.51 -2.07
CA TYR A 65 -13.97 15.38 -1.66
C TYR A 65 -12.63 14.95 -2.26
N GLU A 66 -12.40 13.65 -2.47
CA GLU A 66 -11.24 13.16 -3.22
C GLU A 66 -11.22 13.76 -4.63
N VAL A 67 -12.32 13.63 -5.38
CA VAL A 67 -12.42 14.15 -6.74
C VAL A 67 -12.24 15.67 -6.77
N LEU A 68 -12.95 16.40 -5.90
CA LEU A 68 -12.96 17.86 -5.91
C LEU A 68 -11.63 18.49 -5.46
N SER A 69 -11.00 17.93 -4.43
CA SER A 69 -9.81 18.55 -3.82
C SER A 69 -8.49 17.98 -4.34
N ALA A 70 -8.49 16.73 -4.82
CA ALA A 70 -7.28 16.05 -5.26
C ALA A 70 -7.23 15.90 -6.77
N PHE A 71 -8.16 15.18 -7.38
CA PHE A 71 -8.12 14.89 -8.81
C PHE A 71 -8.15 16.16 -9.68
N PHE A 72 -8.99 17.15 -9.37
CA PHE A 72 -8.97 18.43 -10.11
C PHE A 72 -7.67 19.21 -9.91
N LEU A 73 -7.06 19.15 -8.73
CA LEU A 73 -5.76 19.75 -8.50
C LEU A 73 -4.66 19.07 -9.34
N GLU A 74 -4.65 17.73 -9.35
CA GLU A 74 -3.70 16.95 -10.15
C GLU A 74 -3.89 17.23 -11.64
N ALA A 75 -5.11 17.08 -12.16
CA ALA A 75 -5.43 17.27 -13.57
C ALA A 75 -5.11 18.68 -14.06
N GLY A 76 -5.39 19.70 -13.24
CA GLY A 76 -5.12 21.11 -13.57
C GLY A 76 -3.64 21.43 -13.75
N PHE A 77 -2.77 20.82 -12.94
CA PHE A 77 -1.33 21.07 -12.99
C PHE A 77 -0.53 20.02 -13.77
N LEU A 78 -1.09 18.85 -14.03
CA LEU A 78 -0.42 17.77 -14.75
C LEU A 78 0.10 18.19 -16.11
N GLY A 79 -0.71 18.92 -16.88
CA GLY A 79 -0.33 19.43 -18.21
C GLY A 79 0.89 20.34 -18.16
N ILE A 80 0.98 21.22 -17.15
CA ILE A 80 2.13 22.11 -16.95
C ILE A 80 3.36 21.28 -16.55
N MET A 81 3.20 20.33 -15.63
CA MET A 81 4.29 19.47 -15.20
C MET A 81 4.86 18.61 -16.34
N LEU A 82 4.02 18.11 -17.25
CA LEU A 82 4.46 17.24 -18.34
C LEU A 82 5.01 18.01 -19.54
N PHE A 83 4.39 19.15 -19.88
CA PHE A 83 4.63 19.84 -21.15
C PHE A 83 5.09 21.30 -20.98
N GLY A 84 5.13 21.82 -19.74
CA GLY A 84 5.47 23.20 -19.46
C GLY A 84 6.96 23.51 -19.43
N TRP A 85 7.83 22.50 -19.48
CA TRP A 85 9.27 22.69 -19.43
C TRP A 85 9.76 23.57 -20.59
N GLY A 86 10.39 24.70 -20.24
CA GLY A 86 10.83 25.72 -21.23
C GLY A 86 9.71 26.60 -21.77
N ARG A 87 8.46 26.40 -21.41
CA ARG A 87 7.30 27.21 -21.77
C ARG A 87 6.86 28.14 -20.65
N VAL A 88 7.06 27.70 -19.40
CA VAL A 88 6.81 28.49 -18.21
C VAL A 88 8.10 28.66 -17.43
N GLY A 89 8.16 29.69 -16.56
CA GLY A 89 9.34 29.94 -15.73
C GLY A 89 9.63 28.76 -14.78
N PRO A 90 10.89 28.49 -14.40
CA PRO A 90 11.28 27.34 -13.59
C PRO A 90 10.55 27.23 -12.26
N LYS A 91 10.27 28.37 -11.60
CA LYS A 91 9.51 28.38 -10.33
C LYS A 91 8.04 28.00 -10.53
N ALA A 92 7.42 28.47 -11.64
CA ALA A 92 6.03 28.10 -11.96
C ALA A 92 5.92 26.62 -12.32
N HIS A 93 6.90 26.07 -13.04
CA HIS A 93 6.96 24.65 -13.35
C HIS A 93 7.10 23.81 -12.06
N PHE A 94 8.01 24.18 -11.16
CA PHE A 94 8.17 23.52 -9.87
C PHE A 94 6.89 23.59 -9.02
N PHE A 95 6.23 24.75 -9.02
CA PHE A 95 4.93 24.89 -8.33
C PHE A 95 3.89 23.91 -8.87
N ALA A 96 3.79 23.76 -10.20
CA ALA A 96 2.90 22.78 -10.81
C ALA A 96 3.25 21.32 -10.39
N THR A 97 4.53 20.98 -10.40
CA THR A 97 5.01 19.66 -9.95
C THR A 97 4.68 19.42 -8.47
N LEU A 98 4.80 20.46 -7.64
CA LEU A 98 4.46 20.38 -6.22
C LEU A 98 2.94 20.17 -6.02
N MET A 99 2.11 20.88 -6.79
CA MET A 99 0.65 20.75 -6.73
C MET A 99 0.18 19.36 -7.13
N VAL A 100 0.76 18.75 -8.16
CA VAL A 100 0.48 17.35 -8.51
C VAL A 100 0.88 16.42 -7.36
N ALA A 101 2.04 16.59 -6.76
CA ALA A 101 2.47 15.76 -5.63
C ALA A 101 1.58 15.94 -4.38
N VAL A 102 1.14 17.17 -4.10
CA VAL A 102 0.20 17.45 -3.01
C VAL A 102 -1.18 16.85 -3.31
N GLY A 103 -1.66 16.96 -4.54
CA GLY A 103 -2.92 16.37 -4.98
C GLY A 103 -2.92 14.85 -4.74
N THR A 104 -1.86 14.15 -5.13
CA THR A 104 -1.70 12.71 -4.88
C THR A 104 -1.76 12.36 -3.38
N CYS A 105 -1.16 13.18 -2.52
CA CYS A 105 -1.24 12.99 -1.06
C CYS A 105 -2.67 13.24 -0.53
N ILE A 106 -3.38 14.23 -1.05
CA ILE A 106 -4.77 14.53 -0.68
C ILE A 106 -5.71 13.41 -1.16
N SER A 107 -5.50 12.87 -2.38
CA SER A 107 -6.23 11.71 -2.88
C SER A 107 -6.07 10.51 -1.95
N MET A 108 -4.83 10.17 -1.60
CA MET A 108 -4.55 9.10 -0.63
C MET A 108 -5.24 9.35 0.73
N PHE A 109 -5.24 10.58 1.22
CA PHE A 109 -5.91 10.96 2.47
C PHE A 109 -7.41 10.62 2.45
N TRP A 110 -8.15 11.05 1.43
CA TRP A 110 -9.60 10.85 1.35
C TRP A 110 -9.97 9.38 1.11
N ILE A 111 -9.26 8.69 0.23
CA ILE A 111 -9.50 7.26 -0.03
C ILE A 111 -9.23 6.43 1.23
N LEU A 112 -8.15 6.71 1.94
CA LEU A 112 -7.85 5.99 3.18
C LEU A 112 -8.75 6.40 4.33
N SER A 113 -9.24 7.62 4.39
CA SER A 113 -10.28 8.02 5.36
C SER A 113 -11.54 7.18 5.16
N SER A 114 -12.02 7.04 3.92
CA SER A 114 -13.17 6.20 3.59
C SER A 114 -12.91 4.71 3.92
N ASN A 115 -11.77 4.16 3.49
CA ASN A 115 -11.44 2.76 3.74
C ASN A 115 -11.22 2.46 5.23
N SER A 116 -10.56 3.35 5.97
CA SER A 116 -10.34 3.17 7.40
C SER A 116 -11.64 3.26 8.20
N TRP A 117 -12.56 4.13 7.79
CA TRP A 117 -13.89 4.20 8.40
C TRP A 117 -14.64 2.87 8.27
N MET A 118 -14.52 2.18 7.14
CA MET A 118 -15.11 0.84 6.98
C MET A 118 -14.49 -0.21 7.91
N GLN A 119 -13.26 0.02 8.39
CA GLN A 119 -12.57 -0.87 9.34
C GLN A 119 -12.91 -0.57 10.80
N THR A 120 -13.03 0.71 11.16
CA THR A 120 -13.33 1.20 12.51
C THR A 120 -14.39 2.30 12.44
N PRO A 121 -15.65 1.96 12.11
CA PRO A 121 -16.70 2.93 11.87
C PRO A 121 -17.09 3.67 13.15
N GLN A 122 -17.11 5.00 13.06
CA GLN A 122 -17.51 5.91 14.13
C GLN A 122 -18.26 7.12 13.57
N GLY A 123 -18.87 7.94 14.45
CA GLY A 123 -19.46 9.23 14.11
C GLY A 123 -20.76 9.16 13.32
N PHE A 124 -21.53 8.09 13.45
CA PHE A 124 -22.79 7.87 12.75
C PHE A 124 -23.88 7.28 13.64
N THR A 125 -25.11 7.37 13.18
CA THR A 125 -26.28 6.63 13.70
C THR A 125 -26.89 5.77 12.59
N ILE A 126 -27.77 4.85 12.96
CA ILE A 126 -28.54 4.04 11.99
C ILE A 126 -30.00 4.46 12.09
N GLU A 127 -30.55 5.00 11.01
CA GLU A 127 -31.95 5.43 10.91
C GLU A 127 -32.60 4.70 9.73
N ASN A 128 -33.65 3.95 10.01
CA ASN A 128 -34.38 3.13 9.01
C ASN A 128 -33.45 2.22 8.18
N GLY A 129 -32.41 1.64 8.80
CA GLY A 129 -31.45 0.77 8.13
C GLY A 129 -30.43 1.49 7.25
N ILE A 130 -30.32 2.81 7.34
CA ILE A 130 -29.36 3.65 6.61
C ILE A 130 -28.43 4.29 7.62
N ILE A 131 -27.16 4.36 7.29
CA ILE A 131 -26.13 5.03 8.08
C ILE A 131 -26.28 6.54 7.86
N VAL A 132 -26.40 7.30 8.96
CA VAL A 132 -26.52 8.76 8.93
C VAL A 132 -25.34 9.38 9.66
N PRO A 133 -24.54 10.24 9.00
CA PRO A 133 -23.37 10.87 9.63
C PRO A 133 -23.83 11.85 10.72
N GLN A 134 -23.15 11.80 11.88
CA GLN A 134 -23.39 12.68 13.03
C GLN A 134 -22.18 13.54 13.35
N ASP A 135 -20.97 12.97 13.25
CA ASP A 135 -19.71 13.64 13.54
C ASP A 135 -18.68 13.37 12.44
N TRP A 136 -18.50 14.34 11.56
CA TRP A 136 -17.55 14.25 10.45
C TRP A 136 -16.09 14.18 10.89
N PHE A 137 -15.74 14.75 12.04
CA PHE A 137 -14.38 14.63 12.56
C PHE A 137 -14.08 13.19 12.97
N ALA A 138 -14.99 12.56 13.71
CA ALA A 138 -14.87 11.15 14.09
C ALA A 138 -14.91 10.20 12.87
N ILE A 139 -15.68 10.54 11.84
CA ILE A 139 -15.71 9.78 10.58
C ILE A 139 -14.36 9.84 9.88
N VAL A 140 -13.84 11.04 9.64
CA VAL A 140 -12.58 11.25 8.88
C VAL A 140 -11.39 10.74 9.66
N PHE A 141 -11.29 11.09 10.96
CA PHE A 141 -10.18 10.72 11.83
C PHE A 141 -10.55 9.54 12.77
N ASN A 142 -11.16 8.51 12.18
CA ASN A 142 -11.49 7.29 12.91
C ASN A 142 -10.25 6.60 13.50
N PRO A 143 -10.39 5.68 14.48
CA PRO A 143 -9.27 5.14 15.25
C PRO A 143 -8.16 4.49 14.42
N SER A 144 -8.49 3.88 13.28
CA SER A 144 -7.47 3.22 12.42
C SER A 144 -6.86 4.15 11.37
N PHE A 145 -7.45 5.31 11.10
CA PHE A 145 -7.04 6.20 10.02
C PHE A 145 -5.58 6.65 10.08
N PRO A 146 -5.05 7.19 11.20
CA PRO A 146 -3.67 7.68 11.24
C PRO A 146 -2.64 6.58 10.96
N TYR A 147 -2.88 5.38 11.48
CA TYR A 147 -1.99 4.23 11.27
C TYR A 147 -2.03 3.76 9.81
N ARG A 148 -3.21 3.68 9.22
CA ARG A 148 -3.40 3.25 7.84
C ARG A 148 -2.85 4.26 6.85
N LEU A 149 -3.06 5.56 7.09
CA LEU A 149 -2.51 6.64 6.27
C LEU A 149 -0.98 6.62 6.29
N ALA A 150 -0.38 6.57 7.49
CA ALA A 150 1.07 6.54 7.63
C ALA A 150 1.68 5.28 7.00
N HIS A 151 1.09 4.11 7.27
CA HIS A 151 1.55 2.83 6.73
C HIS A 151 1.50 2.80 5.20
N MET A 152 0.39 3.24 4.60
CA MET A 152 0.24 3.27 3.15
C MET A 152 1.13 4.31 2.49
N ALA A 153 1.30 5.50 3.09
CA ALA A 153 2.22 6.52 2.59
C ALA A 153 3.66 6.00 2.53
N MET A 154 4.14 5.37 3.60
CA MET A 154 5.48 4.78 3.61
C MET A 154 5.61 3.64 2.60
N ALA A 155 4.59 2.79 2.46
CA ALA A 155 4.56 1.72 1.47
C ALA A 155 4.67 2.25 0.04
N ALA A 156 3.93 3.31 -0.32
CA ALA A 156 4.00 3.93 -1.64
C ALA A 156 5.41 4.49 -1.96
N PHE A 157 6.04 5.13 -0.98
CA PHE A 157 7.42 5.60 -1.13
C PHE A 157 8.43 4.45 -1.24
N LEU A 158 8.24 3.35 -0.48
CA LEU A 158 9.10 2.16 -0.58
C LEU A 158 8.97 1.47 -1.94
N VAL A 159 7.76 1.30 -2.47
CA VAL A 159 7.53 0.75 -3.82
C VAL A 159 8.28 1.58 -4.85
N SER A 160 8.17 2.92 -4.79
CA SER A 160 8.86 3.82 -5.70
C SER A 160 10.38 3.72 -5.57
N ALA A 161 10.90 3.68 -4.34
CA ALA A 161 12.33 3.57 -4.08
C ALA A 161 12.91 2.24 -4.59
N LEU A 162 12.21 1.12 -4.38
CA LEU A 162 12.61 -0.19 -4.87
C LEU A 162 12.64 -0.25 -6.40
N LEU A 163 11.67 0.37 -7.07
CA LEU A 163 11.61 0.44 -8.52
C LEU A 163 12.79 1.25 -9.08
N VAL A 164 13.12 2.38 -8.45
CA VAL A 164 14.28 3.22 -8.81
C VAL A 164 15.58 2.47 -8.54
N ALA A 165 15.71 1.80 -7.39
CA ALA A 165 16.89 1.00 -7.06
C ALA A 165 17.11 -0.14 -8.04
N ALA A 166 16.05 -0.89 -8.39
CA ALA A 166 16.10 -2.00 -9.33
C ALA A 166 16.49 -1.54 -10.75
N THR A 167 15.91 -0.42 -11.22
CA THR A 167 16.26 0.17 -12.51
C THR A 167 17.74 0.56 -12.55
N ALA A 168 18.21 1.26 -11.53
CA ALA A 168 19.62 1.68 -11.45
C ALA A 168 20.57 0.46 -11.34
N ALA A 169 20.21 -0.55 -10.52
CA ALA A 169 20.95 -1.79 -10.37
C ALA A 169 21.07 -2.57 -11.69
N PHE A 170 19.98 -2.62 -12.48
CA PHE A 170 20.02 -3.22 -13.82
C PHE A 170 21.07 -2.56 -14.72
N HIS A 171 21.15 -1.22 -14.71
CA HIS A 171 22.15 -0.50 -15.49
C HIS A 171 23.57 -0.65 -14.96
N LEU A 172 23.76 -0.71 -13.62
CA LEU A 172 25.04 -1.01 -13.00
C LEU A 172 25.55 -2.40 -13.37
N LEU A 173 24.66 -3.41 -13.39
CA LEU A 173 24.99 -4.77 -13.81
C LEU A 173 25.39 -4.86 -15.29
N LYS A 174 24.86 -3.95 -16.13
CA LYS A 174 25.27 -3.79 -17.53
C LYS A 174 26.56 -2.96 -17.71
N GLY A 175 27.24 -2.60 -16.64
CA GLY A 175 28.49 -1.83 -16.68
C GLY A 175 28.29 -0.31 -16.83
N ARG A 176 27.05 0.19 -16.85
CA ARG A 176 26.76 1.61 -16.96
C ARG A 176 26.96 2.29 -15.61
N ARG A 177 27.94 3.20 -15.52
CA ARG A 177 28.38 3.83 -14.26
C ARG A 177 28.39 5.35 -14.30
N ASP A 178 27.56 5.94 -15.17
CA ASP A 178 27.41 7.40 -15.24
C ASP A 178 26.76 7.99 -13.96
N ALA A 179 26.80 9.31 -13.85
CA ALA A 179 26.30 10.03 -12.69
C ALA A 179 24.78 9.84 -12.49
N LEU A 180 24.00 9.69 -13.58
CA LEU A 180 22.55 9.48 -13.50
C LEU A 180 22.24 8.17 -12.80
N VAL A 181 22.88 7.06 -13.21
CA VAL A 181 22.66 5.74 -12.63
C VAL A 181 23.14 5.68 -11.19
N LYS A 182 24.36 6.17 -10.90
CA LYS A 182 24.91 6.18 -9.54
C LYS A 182 24.06 7.02 -8.59
N LYS A 183 23.60 8.19 -9.02
CA LYS A 183 22.77 9.07 -8.19
C LYS A 183 21.42 8.43 -7.90
N SER A 184 20.76 7.84 -8.92
CA SER A 184 19.48 7.12 -8.75
C SER A 184 19.61 5.99 -7.73
N PHE A 185 20.61 5.13 -7.89
CA PHE A 185 20.83 4.00 -6.98
C PHE A 185 21.09 4.49 -5.55
N SER A 186 21.95 5.50 -5.41
CA SER A 186 22.27 6.08 -4.10
C SER A 186 21.06 6.68 -3.40
N MET A 187 20.27 7.51 -4.10
CA MET A 187 19.09 8.15 -3.53
C MET A 187 18.04 7.11 -3.11
N ALA A 188 17.78 6.13 -3.96
CA ALA A 188 16.82 5.07 -3.67
C ALA A 188 17.23 4.22 -2.45
N MET A 189 18.50 3.82 -2.35
CA MET A 189 19.00 3.04 -1.22
C MET A 189 18.96 3.82 0.10
N TRP A 190 19.21 5.14 0.10
CA TRP A 190 19.02 5.98 1.29
C TRP A 190 17.55 6.09 1.69
N MET A 191 16.67 6.18 0.71
CA MET A 191 15.23 6.23 0.96
C MET A 191 14.73 4.92 1.56
N ILE A 192 15.17 3.76 1.05
CA ILE A 192 14.84 2.45 1.61
C ILE A 192 15.37 2.33 3.05
N LEU A 193 16.61 2.77 3.31
CA LEU A 193 17.20 2.73 4.64
C LEU A 193 16.39 3.51 5.68
N ALA A 194 15.87 4.67 5.30
CA ALA A 194 15.05 5.48 6.21
C ALA A 194 13.64 4.92 6.37
N LEU A 195 13.01 4.52 5.26
CA LEU A 195 11.59 4.19 5.25
C LEU A 195 11.30 2.74 5.67
N ALA A 196 12.16 1.76 5.37
CA ALA A 196 11.84 0.37 5.69
C ALA A 196 11.80 0.08 7.20
N PRO A 197 12.73 0.57 8.05
CA PRO A 197 12.59 0.46 9.49
C PRO A 197 11.38 1.23 10.04
N LEU A 198 11.12 2.43 9.52
CA LEU A 198 9.97 3.24 9.92
C LEU A 198 8.65 2.57 9.56
N GLN A 199 8.57 1.92 8.38
CA GLN A 199 7.43 1.13 7.96
C GLN A 199 7.15 -0.03 8.91
N MET A 200 8.20 -0.72 9.38
CA MET A 200 8.07 -1.81 10.34
C MET A 200 7.51 -1.29 11.67
N PHE A 201 8.05 -0.17 12.17
CA PHE A 201 7.58 0.47 13.41
C PHE A 201 6.10 0.92 13.31
N ILE A 202 5.71 1.59 12.22
CA ILE A 202 4.31 1.98 12.00
C ILE A 202 3.41 0.74 11.83
N GLY A 203 3.93 -0.33 11.22
CA GLY A 203 3.23 -1.60 11.10
C GLY A 203 2.94 -2.25 12.45
N ASP A 204 3.88 -2.21 13.38
CA ASP A 204 3.70 -2.68 14.75
C ASP A 204 2.61 -1.89 15.48
N MET A 205 2.67 -0.56 15.44
CA MET A 205 1.61 0.29 16.00
C MET A 205 0.23 0.02 15.39
N HIS A 206 0.17 -0.26 14.08
CA HIS A 206 -1.07 -0.64 13.40
C HIS A 206 -1.56 -2.03 13.85
N GLY A 207 -0.65 -2.96 14.16
CA GLY A 207 -0.97 -4.26 14.75
C GLY A 207 -1.63 -4.10 16.12
N LEU A 208 -1.11 -3.25 17.00
CA LEU A 208 -1.71 -2.93 18.30
C LEU A 208 -3.10 -2.28 18.16
N ASN A 209 -3.27 -1.38 17.22
CA ASN A 209 -4.59 -0.81 16.90
C ASN A 209 -5.58 -1.90 16.40
N THR A 210 -5.07 -2.88 15.64
CA THR A 210 -5.89 -4.02 15.17
C THR A 210 -6.28 -4.94 16.34
N LEU A 211 -5.39 -5.16 17.30
CA LEU A 211 -5.70 -5.90 18.53
C LEU A 211 -6.88 -5.28 19.28
N GLU A 212 -6.86 -3.96 19.42
CA GLU A 212 -7.89 -3.23 20.16
C GLU A 212 -9.24 -3.22 19.44
N HIS A 213 -9.28 -2.97 18.14
CA HIS A 213 -10.52 -2.69 17.41
C HIS A 213 -11.03 -3.88 16.58
N GLN A 214 -10.17 -4.80 16.18
CA GLN A 214 -10.50 -5.95 15.33
C GLN A 214 -9.80 -7.23 15.79
N PRO A 215 -10.06 -7.71 17.02
CA PRO A 215 -9.32 -8.83 17.61
C PRO A 215 -9.47 -10.16 16.82
N ALA A 216 -10.60 -10.40 16.16
CA ALA A 216 -10.76 -11.56 15.28
C ALA A 216 -9.80 -11.54 14.09
N LYS A 217 -9.57 -10.36 13.51
CA LYS A 217 -8.57 -10.16 12.45
C LYS A 217 -7.18 -10.48 12.97
N LEU A 218 -6.81 -9.99 14.16
CA LEU A 218 -5.50 -10.27 14.72
C LEU A 218 -5.30 -11.76 14.99
N ALA A 219 -6.29 -12.45 15.57
CA ALA A 219 -6.23 -13.89 15.78
C ALA A 219 -6.04 -14.66 14.46
N ALA A 220 -6.66 -14.20 13.37
CA ALA A 220 -6.47 -14.75 12.04
C ALA A 220 -5.07 -14.47 11.46
N ILE A 221 -4.52 -13.26 11.68
CA ILE A 221 -3.15 -12.89 11.31
C ILE A 221 -2.15 -13.82 11.98
N GLU A 222 -2.32 -14.06 13.27
CA GLU A 222 -1.41 -14.89 14.05
C GLU A 222 -1.66 -16.39 13.88
N GLY A 223 -2.83 -16.79 13.34
CA GLY A 223 -3.22 -18.20 13.19
C GLY A 223 -3.50 -18.88 14.51
N HIS A 224 -3.94 -18.12 15.52
CA HIS A 224 -4.27 -18.61 16.85
C HIS A 224 -5.73 -18.95 16.98
N TRP A 225 -6.01 -20.17 17.43
CA TRP A 225 -7.37 -20.71 17.60
C TRP A 225 -7.84 -20.64 19.05
N GLU A 226 -6.98 -20.97 19.99
CA GLU A 226 -7.28 -20.96 21.42
C GLU A 226 -6.75 -19.67 22.07
N THR A 227 -7.51 -19.13 23.04
CA THR A 227 -7.04 -18.03 23.87
C THR A 227 -5.96 -18.53 24.83
N ASN A 228 -4.82 -17.90 24.88
CA ASN A 228 -3.74 -18.26 25.79
C ASN A 228 -4.00 -17.67 27.19
N LYS A 229 -4.33 -18.51 28.19
CA LYS A 229 -4.66 -18.06 29.54
C LYS A 229 -3.49 -18.16 30.53
N ASP A 230 -2.69 -19.19 30.42
CA ASP A 230 -1.65 -19.54 31.41
C ASP A 230 -0.23 -19.52 30.83
N HIS A 231 -0.05 -19.17 29.58
CA HIS A 231 1.24 -19.13 28.89
C HIS A 231 1.23 -18.10 27.77
N GLY A 232 2.38 -17.60 27.39
CA GLY A 232 2.49 -16.64 26.29
C GLY A 232 2.16 -17.27 24.94
N MET A 233 1.52 -16.46 24.08
CA MET A 233 1.23 -16.80 22.70
C MET A 233 2.52 -16.91 21.89
N PRO A 234 2.80 -18.02 21.19
CA PRO A 234 3.95 -18.09 20.28
C PRO A 234 3.71 -17.23 19.05
N LEU A 235 4.78 -16.69 18.48
CA LEU A 235 4.75 -16.09 17.13
C LEU A 235 5.03 -17.20 16.11
N TYR A 236 4.02 -17.61 15.34
CA TYR A 236 4.20 -18.59 14.28
C TYR A 236 4.89 -17.93 13.06
N LEU A 237 6.07 -18.43 12.72
CA LEU A 237 6.79 -18.01 11.50
C LEU A 237 6.29 -18.79 10.29
N PHE A 238 5.89 -20.04 10.49
CA PHE A 238 5.32 -20.95 9.49
C PHE A 238 4.15 -21.69 10.11
N GLY A 239 3.15 -22.04 9.29
CA GLY A 239 2.00 -22.85 9.68
C GLY A 239 0.95 -22.86 8.58
N ILE A 240 0.02 -23.80 8.68
CA ILE A 240 -1.11 -23.91 7.76
C ILE A 240 -2.39 -23.85 8.59
N PRO A 241 -2.99 -22.67 8.77
CA PRO A 241 -4.28 -22.54 9.43
C PRO A 241 -5.36 -23.31 8.66
N ASP A 242 -6.05 -24.22 9.35
CA ASP A 242 -7.13 -25.03 8.82
C ASP A 242 -8.46 -24.57 9.44
N MET A 243 -9.31 -23.95 8.62
CA MET A 243 -10.60 -23.40 9.06
C MET A 243 -11.61 -24.48 9.45
N GLN A 244 -11.47 -25.72 8.95
CA GLN A 244 -12.37 -26.82 9.27
C GLN A 244 -11.93 -27.57 10.54
N ALA A 245 -10.63 -27.80 10.67
CA ALA A 245 -10.06 -28.43 11.85
C ALA A 245 -9.93 -27.47 13.04
N GLU A 246 -10.08 -26.17 12.81
CA GLU A 246 -9.90 -25.08 13.81
C GLU A 246 -8.54 -25.19 14.53
N GLU A 247 -7.49 -25.43 13.76
CA GLU A 247 -6.11 -25.53 14.24
C GLU A 247 -5.11 -25.00 13.19
N THR A 248 -3.90 -24.69 13.63
CA THR A 248 -2.78 -24.36 12.72
C THR A 248 -1.83 -25.56 12.66
N LYS A 249 -1.87 -26.26 11.52
CA LYS A 249 -1.04 -27.45 11.27
C LYS A 249 0.40 -27.07 10.97
N TYR A 250 1.35 -27.94 11.36
CA TYR A 250 2.78 -27.79 11.10
C TYR A 250 3.34 -26.44 11.59
N ALA A 251 2.81 -25.91 12.68
CA ALA A 251 3.21 -24.62 13.21
C ALA A 251 4.66 -24.65 13.73
N ILE A 252 5.48 -23.76 13.21
CA ILE A 252 6.84 -23.47 13.67
C ILE A 252 6.85 -22.04 14.16
N GLY A 253 7.16 -21.84 15.44
CA GLY A 253 7.09 -20.52 16.04
C GLY A 253 8.10 -20.31 17.16
N ILE A 254 8.22 -19.05 17.56
CA ILE A 254 9.05 -18.63 18.69
C ILE A 254 8.13 -18.49 19.92
N PRO A 255 8.36 -19.30 20.99
CA PRO A 255 7.51 -19.26 22.18
C PRO A 255 7.43 -17.86 22.78
N ASN A 256 6.24 -17.47 23.26
CA ASN A 256 5.93 -16.23 23.96
C ASN A 256 6.17 -14.91 23.17
N LEU A 257 6.77 -14.98 21.98
CA LEU A 257 7.10 -13.79 21.20
C LEU A 257 5.84 -13.08 20.67
N GLY A 258 4.78 -13.83 20.38
CA GLY A 258 3.49 -13.24 19.99
C GLY A 258 2.90 -12.39 21.09
N SER A 259 2.82 -12.90 22.33
CA SER A 259 2.38 -12.11 23.49
C SER A 259 3.29 -10.91 23.74
N LEU A 260 4.60 -11.08 23.66
CA LEU A 260 5.55 -9.98 23.88
C LEU A 260 5.32 -8.83 22.89
N ILE A 261 5.09 -9.12 21.62
CA ILE A 261 4.82 -8.10 20.58
C ILE A 261 3.46 -7.44 20.81
N MET A 262 2.41 -8.22 21.12
CA MET A 262 1.05 -7.70 21.17
C MET A 262 0.69 -7.07 22.51
N THR A 263 1.25 -7.53 23.63
CA THR A 263 0.88 -7.08 24.97
C THR A 263 2.04 -6.47 25.76
N HIS A 264 3.26 -6.46 25.20
CA HIS A 264 4.50 -6.05 25.86
C HIS A 264 4.85 -6.87 27.12
N THR A 265 4.22 -8.05 27.28
CA THR A 265 4.50 -9.02 28.35
C THR A 265 4.67 -10.42 27.75
N LEU A 266 5.46 -11.27 28.38
CA LEU A 266 5.75 -12.61 27.86
C LEU A 266 4.54 -13.58 27.98
N ASP A 267 3.61 -13.29 28.85
CA ASP A 267 2.45 -14.10 29.24
C ASP A 267 1.11 -13.42 28.95
N GLY A 268 1.12 -12.27 28.29
CA GLY A 268 -0.08 -11.50 27.99
C GLY A 268 -1.12 -12.30 27.21
N GLU A 269 -2.38 -12.18 27.63
CA GLU A 269 -3.50 -12.86 27.01
C GLU A 269 -3.86 -12.24 25.67
N VAL A 270 -3.99 -13.07 24.63
CA VAL A 270 -4.50 -12.71 23.31
C VAL A 270 -5.62 -13.67 22.93
N LYS A 271 -6.76 -13.12 22.50
CA LYS A 271 -7.93 -13.93 22.13
C LYS A 271 -7.66 -14.77 20.88
N GLY A 272 -8.03 -16.04 20.96
CA GLY A 272 -8.01 -16.95 19.81
C GLY A 272 -9.26 -16.83 18.95
N LEU A 273 -9.24 -17.39 17.74
CA LEU A 273 -10.35 -17.36 16.80
C LEU A 273 -11.61 -18.06 17.33
N LYS A 274 -11.48 -19.06 18.23
CA LYS A 274 -12.63 -19.77 18.83
C LYS A 274 -13.48 -18.91 19.77
N GLU A 275 -12.97 -17.75 20.22
CA GLU A 275 -13.77 -16.78 20.99
C GLU A 275 -14.83 -16.06 20.12
N PHE A 276 -14.73 -16.15 18.80
CA PHE A 276 -15.65 -15.52 17.87
C PHE A 276 -16.55 -16.58 17.22
N ALA A 277 -17.79 -16.19 16.90
CA ALA A 277 -18.71 -17.08 16.20
C ALA A 277 -18.11 -17.52 14.83
N PRO A 278 -18.28 -18.77 14.40
CA PRO A 278 -17.69 -19.27 13.15
C PRO A 278 -17.99 -18.40 11.93
N GLU A 279 -19.19 -17.83 11.87
CA GLU A 279 -19.63 -16.92 10.80
C GLU A 279 -18.98 -15.53 10.83
N ASP A 280 -18.31 -15.17 11.93
CA ASP A 280 -17.61 -13.89 12.10
C ASP A 280 -16.09 -14.01 11.97
N ARG A 281 -15.59 -15.21 11.68
CA ARG A 281 -14.16 -15.46 11.56
C ARG A 281 -13.67 -15.18 10.15
N PRO A 282 -12.64 -14.35 9.97
CA PRO A 282 -11.99 -14.18 8.67
C PRO A 282 -11.23 -15.46 8.27
N ASN A 283 -10.96 -15.61 6.96
CA ASN A 283 -10.16 -16.74 6.47
C ASN A 283 -8.71 -16.64 6.94
N SER A 284 -8.39 -17.38 8.02
CA SER A 284 -7.07 -17.31 8.63
C SER A 284 -5.95 -17.78 7.70
N LEU A 285 -6.18 -18.75 6.80
CA LEU A 285 -5.14 -19.22 5.88
C LEU A 285 -4.63 -18.07 4.97
N VAL A 286 -5.54 -17.31 4.38
CA VAL A 286 -5.19 -16.21 3.51
C VAL A 286 -4.55 -15.06 4.30
N VAL A 287 -5.14 -14.69 5.43
CA VAL A 287 -4.68 -13.56 6.27
C VAL A 287 -3.31 -13.85 6.88
N PHE A 288 -3.10 -15.06 7.39
CA PHE A 288 -1.83 -15.52 7.95
C PHE A 288 -0.68 -15.43 6.97
N TRP A 289 -0.85 -15.97 5.77
CA TRP A 289 0.22 -15.99 4.78
C TRP A 289 0.45 -14.63 4.12
N SER A 290 -0.60 -13.88 3.84
CA SER A 290 -0.45 -12.53 3.28
C SER A 290 0.31 -11.61 4.24
N PHE A 291 0.04 -11.68 5.53
CA PHE A 291 0.79 -10.92 6.54
C PHE A 291 2.27 -11.31 6.56
N ARG A 292 2.58 -12.62 6.57
CA ARG A 292 3.96 -13.11 6.61
C ARG A 292 4.76 -12.76 5.36
N ILE A 293 4.13 -12.80 4.19
CA ILE A 293 4.76 -12.34 2.94
C ILE A 293 5.09 -10.84 3.04
N MET A 294 4.16 -10.02 3.49
CA MET A 294 4.37 -8.58 3.66
C MET A 294 5.53 -8.28 4.61
N VAL A 295 5.52 -8.86 5.81
CA VAL A 295 6.55 -8.63 6.84
C VAL A 295 7.89 -9.20 6.40
N GLY A 296 7.92 -10.41 5.83
CA GLY A 296 9.14 -11.04 5.34
C GLY A 296 9.85 -10.22 4.26
N LEU A 297 9.08 -9.66 3.31
CA LEU A 297 9.64 -8.74 2.31
C LEU A 297 10.13 -7.44 2.95
N GLY A 298 9.43 -6.91 3.96
CA GLY A 298 9.87 -5.77 4.74
C GLY A 298 11.23 -6.00 5.42
N VAL A 299 11.42 -7.16 6.02
CA VAL A 299 12.73 -7.57 6.61
C VAL A 299 13.81 -7.63 5.55
N LEU A 300 13.53 -8.19 4.36
CA LEU A 300 14.50 -8.22 3.25
C LEU A 300 14.86 -6.80 2.76
N MET A 301 13.92 -5.85 2.76
CA MET A 301 14.19 -4.45 2.43
C MET A 301 15.17 -3.83 3.45
N ILE A 302 14.97 -4.07 4.74
CA ILE A 302 15.87 -3.60 5.81
C ILE A 302 17.26 -4.22 5.64
N LEU A 303 17.35 -5.53 5.43
CA LEU A 303 18.62 -6.23 5.22
C LEU A 303 19.38 -5.68 4.01
N MET A 304 18.68 -5.44 2.90
CA MET A 304 19.27 -4.84 1.71
C MET A 304 19.81 -3.44 1.98
N ALA A 305 19.09 -2.63 2.75
CA ALA A 305 19.53 -1.28 3.12
C ALA A 305 20.76 -1.30 4.01
N ILE A 306 20.80 -2.17 5.03
CA ILE A 306 21.95 -2.36 5.93
C ILE A 306 23.19 -2.80 5.13
N LEU A 307 23.02 -3.76 4.24
CA LEU A 307 24.09 -4.20 3.33
C LEU A 307 24.60 -3.04 2.45
N GLY A 308 23.68 -2.22 1.95
CA GLY A 308 24.03 -1.02 1.19
C GLY A 308 24.91 -0.05 1.97
N VAL A 309 24.60 0.19 3.26
CA VAL A 309 25.43 1.02 4.16
C VAL A 309 26.81 0.40 4.40
N TRP A 310 26.85 -0.90 4.67
CA TRP A 310 28.12 -1.61 4.87
C TRP A 310 29.02 -1.54 3.64
N LEU A 311 28.46 -1.76 2.45
CA LEU A 311 29.20 -1.67 1.20
C LEU A 311 29.63 -0.24 0.84
N ARG A 312 28.91 0.79 1.30
CA ARG A 312 29.37 2.19 1.21
C ARG A 312 30.63 2.43 2.02
N LYS A 313 30.62 1.96 3.29
CA LYS A 313 31.78 2.09 4.20
C LYS A 313 33.04 1.39 3.66
N THR A 314 32.86 0.28 2.96
CA THR A 314 33.96 -0.48 2.34
C THR A 314 34.34 -0.01 0.93
N GLY A 315 33.68 1.02 0.40
CA GLY A 315 33.94 1.56 -0.94
C GLY A 315 33.43 0.71 -2.10
N LYS A 316 32.75 -0.42 -1.83
CA LYS A 316 32.30 -1.40 -2.83
C LYS A 316 30.85 -1.23 -3.30
N PHE A 317 30.17 -0.15 -2.90
CA PHE A 317 28.74 0.05 -3.12
C PHE A 317 28.33 0.02 -4.60
N TYR A 318 29.13 0.61 -5.50
CA TYR A 318 28.85 0.66 -6.92
C TYR A 318 29.53 -0.49 -7.72
N ASP A 319 30.26 -1.37 -7.04
CA ASP A 319 31.00 -2.48 -7.67
C ASP A 319 30.47 -3.86 -7.26
N SER A 320 29.65 -3.92 -6.23
CA SER A 320 29.11 -5.17 -5.69
C SER A 320 28.00 -5.74 -6.59
N VAL A 321 28.36 -6.68 -7.45
CA VAL A 321 27.39 -7.40 -8.31
C VAL A 321 26.29 -8.06 -7.48
N TRP A 322 26.61 -8.56 -6.29
CA TRP A 322 25.65 -9.22 -5.43
C TRP A 322 24.59 -8.24 -4.89
N LEU A 323 24.99 -7.05 -4.41
CA LEU A 323 24.04 -6.00 -4.00
C LEU A 323 23.14 -5.59 -5.16
N HIS A 324 23.72 -5.40 -6.37
CA HIS A 324 22.95 -4.98 -7.53
C HIS A 324 21.94 -6.06 -7.98
N LYS A 325 22.31 -7.35 -7.93
CA LYS A 325 21.38 -8.45 -8.17
C LYS A 325 20.27 -8.47 -7.11
N PHE A 326 20.61 -8.31 -5.84
CA PHE A 326 19.63 -8.26 -4.77
C PHE A 326 18.64 -7.11 -4.99
N ALA A 327 19.12 -5.88 -5.25
CA ALA A 327 18.27 -4.73 -5.54
C ALA A 327 17.39 -4.93 -6.79
N LEU A 328 17.92 -5.57 -7.83
CA LEU A 328 17.16 -5.88 -9.04
C LEU A 328 15.99 -6.83 -8.75
N TYR A 329 16.24 -7.92 -8.03
CA TYR A 329 15.19 -8.90 -7.68
C TYR A 329 14.19 -8.35 -6.66
N MET A 330 14.61 -7.42 -5.81
CA MET A 330 13.72 -6.71 -4.90
C MET A 330 12.82 -5.68 -5.60
N GLY A 331 13.03 -5.38 -6.88
CA GLY A 331 12.21 -4.41 -7.63
C GLY A 331 10.70 -4.64 -7.51
N PRO A 332 10.16 -5.83 -7.79
CA PRO A 332 8.74 -6.12 -7.67
C PRO A 332 8.26 -6.33 -6.23
N SER A 333 9.17 -6.53 -5.26
CA SER A 333 8.81 -6.91 -3.88
C SER A 333 7.93 -5.88 -3.18
N GLY A 334 8.09 -4.60 -3.50
CA GLY A 334 7.27 -3.54 -2.94
C GLY A 334 5.80 -3.67 -3.33
N PHE A 335 5.51 -4.00 -4.59
CA PHE A 335 4.14 -4.27 -5.05
C PHE A 335 3.57 -5.53 -4.41
N ILE A 336 4.37 -6.60 -4.31
CA ILE A 336 3.94 -7.86 -3.68
C ILE A 336 3.61 -7.62 -2.21
N ALA A 337 4.47 -6.91 -1.47
CA ALA A 337 4.24 -6.59 -0.07
C ALA A 337 2.99 -5.71 0.13
N LEU A 338 2.79 -4.73 -0.76
CA LEU A 338 1.62 -3.85 -0.72
C LEU A 338 0.32 -4.62 -0.96
N LEU A 339 0.28 -5.48 -1.97
CA LEU A 339 -0.88 -6.33 -2.25
C LEU A 339 -1.14 -7.33 -1.11
N ALA A 340 -0.09 -7.95 -0.57
CA ALA A 340 -0.20 -8.83 0.59
C ALA A 340 -0.78 -8.09 1.81
N GLY A 341 -0.36 -6.85 2.06
CA GLY A 341 -0.95 -5.98 3.09
C GLY A 341 -2.44 -5.70 2.84
N TRP A 342 -2.85 -5.47 1.60
CA TRP A 342 -4.26 -5.31 1.25
C TRP A 342 -5.06 -6.60 1.47
N PHE A 343 -4.55 -7.76 1.10
CA PHE A 343 -5.19 -9.05 1.40
C PHE A 343 -5.35 -9.24 2.91
N THR A 344 -4.31 -8.97 3.69
CA THR A 344 -4.37 -9.02 5.16
C THR A 344 -5.49 -8.12 5.70
N THR A 345 -5.58 -6.91 5.20
CA THR A 345 -6.54 -5.90 5.65
C THR A 345 -7.98 -6.26 5.26
N GLU A 346 -8.23 -6.59 4.00
CA GLU A 346 -9.58 -6.71 3.44
C GLU A 346 -10.17 -8.11 3.63
N VAL A 347 -9.37 -9.16 3.49
CA VAL A 347 -9.81 -10.52 3.84
C VAL A 347 -9.94 -10.65 5.36
N GLY A 348 -9.05 -9.99 6.12
CA GLY A 348 -9.12 -9.96 7.58
C GLY A 348 -10.32 -9.19 8.14
N ARG A 349 -10.98 -8.34 7.34
CA ARG A 349 -12.23 -7.68 7.72
C ARG A 349 -13.45 -8.57 7.51
N GLN A 350 -13.40 -9.54 6.60
CA GLN A 350 -14.53 -10.39 6.31
C GLN A 350 -15.03 -11.13 7.57
N PRO A 351 -16.36 -11.33 7.70
CA PRO A 351 -17.40 -11.19 6.68
C PRO A 351 -18.03 -9.79 6.56
N TRP A 352 -17.39 -8.77 7.07
CA TRP A 352 -17.92 -7.41 7.11
C TRP A 352 -17.44 -6.55 5.96
N VAL A 353 -18.31 -5.75 5.34
CA VAL A 353 -17.94 -4.65 4.45
C VAL A 353 -17.79 -3.34 5.24
N VAL A 354 -18.63 -3.11 6.26
CA VAL A 354 -18.43 -2.13 7.32
C VAL A 354 -18.38 -2.88 8.64
N TYR A 355 -17.25 -2.88 9.30
CA TYR A 355 -16.98 -3.76 10.44
C TYR A 355 -18.03 -3.62 11.56
N GLY A 356 -18.65 -4.73 11.94
CA GLY A 356 -19.69 -4.79 12.98
C GLY A 356 -21.04 -4.16 12.60
N VAL A 357 -21.18 -3.58 11.40
CA VAL A 357 -22.38 -2.83 10.97
C VAL A 357 -23.05 -3.46 9.77
N LEU A 358 -22.31 -3.75 8.71
CA LEU A 358 -22.86 -4.28 7.45
C LEU A 358 -22.04 -5.46 6.97
N ARG A 359 -22.71 -6.61 6.84
CA ARG A 359 -22.06 -7.81 6.29
C ARG A 359 -21.92 -7.72 4.77
N THR A 360 -20.87 -8.33 4.25
CA THR A 360 -20.60 -8.38 2.80
C THR A 360 -21.77 -8.98 2.02
N LYS A 361 -22.41 -10.05 2.54
CA LYS A 361 -23.55 -10.69 1.90
C LYS A 361 -24.79 -9.78 1.78
N ASP A 362 -24.94 -8.81 2.68
CA ASP A 362 -26.08 -7.91 2.76
C ASP A 362 -25.82 -6.59 1.99
N ALA A 363 -24.64 -6.45 1.38
CA ALA A 363 -24.18 -5.25 0.68
C ALA A 363 -24.25 -5.37 -0.85
N LEU A 364 -24.63 -6.54 -1.36
CA LEU A 364 -24.63 -6.88 -2.78
C LEU A 364 -25.79 -6.19 -3.51
N SER A 365 -25.56 -5.86 -4.79
CA SER A 365 -26.62 -5.41 -5.68
C SER A 365 -27.65 -6.53 -5.96
N PRO A 366 -28.90 -6.20 -6.19
CA PRO A 366 -29.95 -7.16 -6.57
C PRO A 366 -29.81 -7.57 -8.05
N VAL A 367 -28.65 -8.07 -8.43
CA VAL A 367 -28.31 -8.56 -9.77
C VAL A 367 -27.96 -10.04 -9.72
N SER A 368 -28.17 -10.76 -10.81
CA SER A 368 -27.89 -12.20 -10.84
C SER A 368 -26.38 -12.48 -10.75
N ALA A 369 -26.03 -13.62 -10.15
CA ALA A 369 -24.63 -14.06 -10.06
C ALA A 369 -23.96 -14.19 -11.44
N GLU A 370 -24.70 -14.53 -12.49
CA GLU A 370 -24.24 -14.62 -13.87
C GLU A 370 -23.81 -13.25 -14.42
N GLN A 371 -24.59 -12.21 -14.16
CA GLN A 371 -24.28 -10.83 -14.58
C GLN A 371 -23.04 -10.29 -13.84
N VAL A 372 -22.94 -10.57 -12.53
CA VAL A 372 -21.75 -10.22 -11.75
C VAL A 372 -20.53 -10.99 -12.27
N GLY A 373 -20.67 -12.29 -12.55
CA GLY A 373 -19.63 -13.13 -13.12
C GLY A 373 -19.13 -12.61 -14.49
N LEU A 374 -20.05 -12.21 -15.36
CA LEU A 374 -19.70 -11.64 -16.67
C LEU A 374 -18.93 -10.33 -16.52
N THR A 375 -19.42 -9.41 -15.70
CA THR A 375 -18.72 -8.14 -15.42
C THR A 375 -17.32 -8.39 -14.84
N LEU A 376 -17.16 -9.33 -13.93
CA LEU A 376 -15.86 -9.68 -13.34
C LEU A 376 -14.89 -10.21 -14.41
N VAL A 377 -15.34 -11.08 -15.31
CA VAL A 377 -14.51 -11.59 -16.42
C VAL A 377 -14.08 -10.43 -17.33
N ILE A 378 -15.00 -9.55 -17.71
CA ILE A 378 -14.67 -8.36 -18.52
C ILE A 378 -13.63 -7.50 -17.81
N PHE A 379 -13.78 -7.28 -16.51
CA PHE A 379 -12.81 -6.56 -15.70
C PHE A 379 -11.41 -7.17 -15.77
N VAL A 380 -11.31 -8.47 -15.51
CA VAL A 380 -10.03 -9.18 -15.53
C VAL A 380 -9.36 -9.05 -16.90
N VAL A 381 -10.12 -9.24 -17.99
CA VAL A 381 -9.58 -9.15 -19.35
C VAL A 381 -9.12 -7.73 -19.68
N VAL A 382 -9.98 -6.73 -19.44
CA VAL A 382 -9.67 -5.31 -19.73
C VAL A 382 -8.46 -4.84 -18.91
N TYR A 383 -8.43 -5.16 -17.63
CA TYR A 383 -7.31 -4.77 -16.77
C TYR A 383 -6.01 -5.49 -17.16
N PHE A 384 -6.08 -6.77 -17.51
CA PHE A 384 -4.91 -7.49 -17.99
C PHE A 384 -4.32 -6.80 -19.23
N ILE A 385 -5.15 -6.33 -20.16
CA ILE A 385 -4.71 -5.59 -21.35
C ILE A 385 -4.14 -4.23 -20.95
N VAL A 386 -4.91 -3.40 -20.24
CA VAL A 386 -4.51 -2.02 -19.90
C VAL A 386 -3.23 -1.99 -19.06
N PHE A 387 -3.21 -2.75 -17.98
CA PHE A 387 -2.03 -2.80 -17.10
C PHE A 387 -0.87 -3.55 -17.75
N GLY A 388 -1.13 -4.60 -18.52
CA GLY A 388 -0.11 -5.33 -19.27
C GLY A 388 0.63 -4.43 -20.25
N VAL A 389 -0.11 -3.64 -21.03
CA VAL A 389 0.47 -2.65 -21.97
C VAL A 389 1.22 -1.56 -21.19
N GLY A 390 0.63 -1.02 -20.14
CA GLY A 390 1.26 0.02 -19.30
C GLY A 390 2.57 -0.48 -18.67
N ILE A 391 2.58 -1.66 -18.06
CA ILE A 391 3.77 -2.28 -17.49
C ILE A 391 4.83 -2.56 -18.56
N PHE A 392 4.42 -3.05 -19.73
CA PHE A 392 5.34 -3.27 -20.85
C PHE A 392 6.07 -1.98 -21.25
N TYR A 393 5.35 -0.87 -21.44
CA TYR A 393 5.96 0.41 -21.78
C TYR A 393 6.82 0.96 -20.65
N MET A 394 6.40 0.81 -19.40
CA MET A 394 7.17 1.23 -18.22
C MET A 394 8.50 0.46 -18.15
N LEU A 395 8.47 -0.86 -18.29
CA LEU A 395 9.67 -1.70 -18.34
C LEU A 395 10.57 -1.36 -19.53
N LYS A 396 9.98 -1.04 -20.69
CA LYS A 396 10.74 -0.59 -21.87
C LYS A 396 11.49 0.72 -21.59
N LEU A 397 10.84 1.71 -20.97
CA LEU A 397 11.48 2.96 -20.54
C LEU A 397 12.59 2.69 -19.52
N MET A 398 12.34 1.89 -18.50
CA MET A 398 13.30 1.58 -17.45
C MET A 398 14.52 0.80 -17.99
N ARG A 399 14.32 -0.09 -18.96
CA ARG A 399 15.43 -0.80 -19.65
C ARG A 399 16.28 0.14 -20.51
N LYS A 400 15.69 1.20 -21.08
CA LYS A 400 16.44 2.26 -21.77
C LYS A 400 17.24 3.10 -20.76
N GLY A 401 16.63 3.43 -19.64
CA GLY A 401 17.21 4.21 -18.55
C GLY A 401 17.30 5.71 -18.82
N PRO A 402 17.72 6.48 -17.80
CA PRO A 402 17.90 7.93 -17.94
C PRO A 402 19.11 8.24 -18.85
N GLU A 403 18.99 9.29 -19.66
CA GLU A 403 20.03 9.79 -20.56
C GLU A 403 20.27 11.27 -20.29
N PHE A 404 21.51 11.75 -20.50
CA PHE A 404 21.79 13.19 -20.48
C PHE A 404 21.08 13.86 -21.66
N ILE A 405 20.39 14.94 -21.38
CA ILE A 405 19.70 15.77 -22.39
C ILE A 405 20.61 16.94 -22.69
N HIS A 406 21.18 16.95 -23.86
CA HIS A 406 22.06 18.03 -24.39
C HIS A 406 21.27 19.28 -24.73
#